data_0a51a2ec23c9a3b5264c4fdce2005b55
#
_entry.id   0a51a2ec23c9a3b5264c4fdce2005b55
#
_cell.length_a   1.000
_cell.length_b   1.000
_cell.length_c   1.000
_cell.angle_alpha   90.00
_cell.angle_beta   90.00
_cell.angle_gamma   90.00
#
_symmetry.space_group_name_H-M   'P 1'
#
loop_
_entity.id
_entity.type
_entity.pdbx_description
1 polymer ?
#
loop_
_entity_poly.entity_id
_entity_poly.type
_entity_poly.pdbx_seq_one_letter_code
_entity_poly.pdbx_strand_id
1 'polypeptide(L)'
;ITYHEGCGRNNQDWVVIPESFFPNGLEANFFNNINLSKPATISRNDKKIDFDWSLLSPDPSINSSFYSAIWEGEILINTIDTGYIGLLGNDGYKLYIDNQLVIDKWKETYFNTTFASKYLEPNKKYHIKLEFKSPLGNSKLKLIWKKINQLDPAQKILEAKKIVSESDMAIVVVGIEEGEFRDRANLKLPGNQEDMILELVRTGKPIVVMISGGSAVNMQRWMDSVDAIAQIWYAGEQGGSAIADILTGKYCPAGRLPFSYPLSEGMLPFNYNHLPTGRGDDYLDESGLPLFPFGFGLSYTTFEYKNLIINKKKFSIGDTVKLQFDLVNIGNFDGDEVVQIYIKDKIASLARPIMELKAFDRFYLPKGISKKVTFLLDPKSFEMLNADNKWVIEPGEFEIMIGSSSRAIQLMDKIEYIAN
;
A
#
# COMPACT_ATOMS: atom_id res chain seq x y z
N ILE A 1 -1.27 29.14 5.03
CA ILE A 1 -0.89 27.78 4.61
C ILE A 1 0.08 27.92 3.43
N THR A 2 1.22 27.29 3.55
CA THR A 2 2.25 27.20 2.49
C THR A 2 2.29 25.78 1.96
N TYR A 3 2.41 25.60 0.66
CA TYR A 3 2.51 24.30 0.00
C TYR A 3 3.91 24.09 -0.58
N HIS A 4 4.40 22.87 -0.46
CA HIS A 4 5.60 22.39 -1.14
C HIS A 4 5.41 20.96 -1.60
N GLU A 5 5.92 20.60 -2.79
CA GLU A 5 5.74 19.26 -3.37
C GLU A 5 6.52 18.13 -2.65
N GLY A 6 7.45 18.50 -1.76
CA GLY A 6 8.35 17.56 -1.10
C GLY A 6 9.30 16.86 -2.07
N CYS A 7 9.66 15.61 -1.80
CA CYS A 7 10.58 14.81 -2.62
C CYS A 7 9.88 14.02 -3.75
N GLY A 8 8.56 14.06 -3.82
CA GLY A 8 7.78 13.20 -4.71
C GLY A 8 7.71 11.73 -4.23
N ARG A 9 6.79 10.96 -4.78
CA ARG A 9 6.63 9.52 -4.42
C ARG A 9 7.74 8.64 -4.96
N ASN A 10 8.19 8.96 -6.14
CA ASN A 10 9.24 8.20 -6.84
C ASN A 10 10.36 9.17 -7.18
N ASN A 11 11.57 8.68 -7.33
CA ASN A 11 12.68 9.44 -7.92
C ASN A 11 12.41 9.76 -9.40
N GLN A 12 11.14 9.92 -9.80
CA GLN A 12 10.69 10.03 -11.19
C GLN A 12 10.51 11.49 -11.61
N ASP A 13 11.59 12.24 -11.59
CA ASP A 13 11.73 13.41 -12.47
C ASP A 13 12.01 12.99 -13.94
N TRP A 14 11.81 11.70 -14.24
CA TRP A 14 11.99 11.11 -15.54
C TRP A 14 10.68 11.18 -16.33
N VAL A 15 10.75 11.72 -17.52
CA VAL A 15 9.61 11.76 -18.45
C VAL A 15 9.95 10.99 -19.72
N VAL A 16 8.94 10.41 -20.34
CA VAL A 16 9.11 9.76 -21.65
C VAL A 16 9.56 10.81 -22.66
N ILE A 17 10.57 10.48 -23.45
CA ILE A 17 11.04 11.35 -24.54
C ILE A 17 9.92 11.51 -25.55
N PRO A 18 9.45 12.76 -25.81
CA PRO A 18 8.33 12.99 -26.70
C PRO A 18 8.68 12.70 -28.16
N GLU A 19 7.67 12.37 -28.96
CA GLU A 19 7.85 12.08 -30.40
C GLU A 19 8.49 13.21 -31.16
N SER A 20 8.29 14.47 -30.74
CA SER A 20 8.89 15.67 -31.38
C SER A 20 10.44 15.65 -31.34
N PHE A 21 11.06 14.80 -30.55
CA PHE A 21 12.51 14.65 -30.51
C PHE A 21 13.04 13.63 -31.53
N PHE A 22 12.16 12.90 -32.19
CA PHE A 22 12.50 11.94 -33.25
C PHE A 22 11.99 12.42 -34.60
N PRO A 23 12.71 13.29 -35.30
CA PRO A 23 12.21 13.99 -36.50
C PRO A 23 11.82 13.02 -37.62
N ASN A 24 12.44 11.85 -37.70
CA ASN A 24 12.17 10.82 -38.70
C ASN A 24 11.54 9.56 -38.10
N GLY A 25 11.21 9.57 -36.80
CA GLY A 25 10.88 8.36 -36.05
C GLY A 25 12.08 7.45 -35.84
N LEU A 26 11.82 6.21 -35.46
CA LEU A 26 12.81 5.17 -35.20
C LEU A 26 12.48 3.95 -36.04
N GLU A 27 13.42 3.48 -36.86
CA GLU A 27 13.28 2.19 -37.53
C GLU A 27 13.29 1.08 -36.49
N ALA A 28 12.17 0.34 -36.40
CA ALA A 28 11.96 -0.73 -35.44
C ALA A 28 11.92 -2.08 -36.17
N ASN A 29 12.82 -2.97 -35.81
CA ASN A 29 12.92 -4.32 -36.35
C ASN A 29 12.64 -5.32 -35.24
N PHE A 30 11.59 -6.16 -35.39
CA PHE A 30 11.19 -7.19 -34.41
C PHE A 30 11.51 -8.59 -34.91
N PHE A 31 11.88 -9.47 -34.00
CA PHE A 31 12.32 -10.84 -34.28
C PHE A 31 11.62 -11.84 -33.35
N ASN A 32 11.10 -12.95 -33.89
CA ASN A 32 10.60 -14.08 -33.11
C ASN A 32 11.73 -14.96 -32.54
N ASN A 33 12.74 -14.33 -31.96
CA ASN A 33 13.87 -14.94 -31.24
C ASN A 33 14.43 -13.92 -30.24
N ILE A 34 15.22 -14.33 -29.26
CA ILE A 34 15.75 -13.47 -28.20
C ILE A 34 17.18 -12.95 -28.44
N ASN A 35 17.76 -13.24 -29.58
CA ASN A 35 19.17 -12.96 -29.89
C ASN A 35 19.35 -12.05 -31.12
N LEU A 36 18.30 -11.34 -31.53
CA LEU A 36 18.30 -10.37 -32.63
C LEU A 36 18.73 -10.98 -33.99
N SER A 37 18.47 -12.29 -34.20
CA SER A 37 18.88 -13.01 -35.41
C SER A 37 17.97 -12.64 -36.59
N LYS A 38 18.62 -12.18 -37.66
CA LYS A 38 17.95 -11.84 -38.95
C LYS A 38 17.42 -13.07 -39.69
N PRO A 39 16.40 -12.91 -40.54
CA PRO A 39 15.75 -11.65 -40.91
C PRO A 39 14.77 -11.17 -39.83
N ALA A 40 14.43 -9.89 -39.83
CA ALA A 40 13.35 -9.36 -39.01
C ALA A 40 12.00 -9.98 -39.43
N THR A 41 11.16 -10.31 -38.46
CA THR A 41 9.80 -10.80 -38.71
C THR A 41 8.92 -9.65 -39.22
N ILE A 42 9.10 -8.46 -38.64
CA ILE A 42 8.42 -7.23 -39.07
C ILE A 42 9.35 -6.04 -38.87
N SER A 43 9.24 -5.07 -39.77
CA SER A 43 9.88 -3.76 -39.67
C SER A 43 8.82 -2.67 -39.76
N ARG A 44 8.91 -1.66 -38.88
CA ARG A 44 8.00 -0.50 -38.86
C ARG A 44 8.74 0.76 -38.41
N ASN A 45 8.08 1.91 -38.48
CA ASN A 45 8.62 3.15 -37.93
C ASN A 45 7.83 3.52 -36.67
N ASP A 46 8.49 3.58 -35.54
CA ASP A 46 7.92 3.95 -34.25
C ASP A 46 8.25 5.43 -33.95
N LYS A 47 7.25 6.23 -33.59
CA LYS A 47 7.43 7.66 -33.34
C LYS A 47 8.09 7.96 -31.98
N LYS A 48 8.03 7.03 -31.03
CA LYS A 48 8.64 7.10 -29.69
C LYS A 48 8.78 5.69 -29.12
N ILE A 49 9.54 5.56 -28.06
CA ILE A 49 9.64 4.32 -27.28
C ILE A 49 8.88 4.52 -25.95
N ASP A 50 7.63 4.05 -25.94
CA ASP A 50 6.71 4.12 -24.80
C ASP A 50 5.72 2.95 -24.94
N PHE A 51 6.19 1.76 -24.55
CA PHE A 51 5.49 0.51 -24.76
C PHE A 51 5.14 -0.18 -23.45
N ASP A 52 3.94 -0.73 -23.42
CA ASP A 52 3.46 -1.63 -22.39
C ASP A 52 2.77 -2.83 -23.08
N TRP A 53 3.46 -3.97 -23.09
CA TRP A 53 2.98 -5.21 -23.69
C TRP A 53 2.63 -6.26 -22.62
N SER A 54 2.15 -5.82 -21.45
CA SER A 54 1.92 -6.69 -20.29
C SER A 54 1.04 -7.91 -20.57
N LEU A 55 0.09 -7.81 -21.51
CA LEU A 55 -0.78 -8.93 -21.91
C LEU A 55 -0.84 -9.09 -23.43
N LEU A 56 0.00 -8.37 -24.15
CA LEU A 56 -0.04 -8.26 -25.61
C LEU A 56 1.32 -8.59 -26.24
N SER A 57 1.34 -8.81 -27.52
CA SER A 57 2.56 -8.80 -28.33
C SER A 57 2.76 -7.41 -28.96
N PRO A 58 3.99 -7.06 -29.36
CA PRO A 58 4.26 -5.83 -30.08
C PRO A 58 3.50 -5.68 -31.41
N ASP A 59 3.16 -6.79 -32.01
CA ASP A 59 2.42 -6.92 -33.27
C ASP A 59 1.79 -8.33 -33.35
N PRO A 60 0.65 -8.53 -34.05
CA PRO A 60 0.05 -9.85 -34.23
C PRO A 60 0.97 -10.92 -34.83
N SER A 61 2.00 -10.53 -35.59
CA SER A 61 3.00 -11.44 -36.17
C SER A 61 4.17 -11.77 -35.24
N ILE A 62 4.24 -11.11 -34.08
CA ILE A 62 5.28 -11.29 -33.07
C ILE A 62 4.71 -12.10 -31.89
N ASN A 63 5.47 -13.05 -31.41
CA ASN A 63 5.11 -13.83 -30.23
C ASN A 63 4.93 -12.89 -29.01
N SER A 64 4.03 -13.26 -28.10
CA SER A 64 3.85 -12.53 -26.83
C SER A 64 5.01 -12.73 -25.83
N SER A 65 5.86 -13.72 -26.09
CA SER A 65 7.09 -14.01 -25.36
C SER A 65 8.15 -14.53 -26.33
N PHE A 66 9.39 -14.62 -25.88
CA PHE A 66 10.51 -15.13 -26.68
C PHE A 66 10.76 -14.35 -27.97
N TYR A 67 10.75 -13.03 -27.86
CA TYR A 67 11.01 -12.11 -28.98
C TYR A 67 12.10 -11.09 -28.62
N SER A 68 12.59 -10.39 -29.63
CA SER A 68 13.52 -9.27 -29.48
C SER A 68 13.23 -8.16 -30.48
N ALA A 69 13.79 -6.99 -30.23
CA ALA A 69 13.63 -5.82 -31.12
C ALA A 69 14.87 -4.93 -31.14
N ILE A 70 15.05 -4.23 -32.24
CA ILE A 70 16.04 -3.14 -32.39
C ILE A 70 15.29 -1.91 -32.87
N TRP A 71 15.52 -0.76 -32.21
CA TRP A 71 15.15 0.57 -32.69
C TRP A 71 16.43 1.34 -33.04
N GLU A 72 16.41 1.99 -34.16
CA GLU A 72 17.55 2.78 -34.64
C GLU A 72 17.06 4.09 -35.31
N GLY A 73 17.74 5.21 -35.04
CA GLY A 73 17.39 6.48 -35.62
C GLY A 73 18.09 7.66 -34.96
N GLU A 74 17.62 8.88 -35.29
CA GLU A 74 18.18 10.12 -34.73
C GLU A 74 17.26 10.70 -33.67
N ILE A 75 17.85 11.17 -32.57
CA ILE A 75 17.20 12.03 -31.59
C ILE A 75 17.77 13.45 -31.68
N LEU A 76 16.89 14.43 -31.73
CA LEU A 76 17.20 15.85 -31.70
C LEU A 76 16.64 16.50 -30.46
N ILE A 77 17.50 16.93 -29.55
CA ILE A 77 17.10 17.67 -28.38
C ILE A 77 16.80 19.10 -28.74
N ASN A 78 15.52 19.46 -28.88
CA ASN A 78 15.07 20.77 -29.37
C ASN A 78 14.57 21.72 -28.25
N THR A 79 14.94 21.47 -27.02
CA THR A 79 14.60 22.31 -25.86
C THR A 79 15.84 22.91 -25.23
N ILE A 80 15.68 24.03 -24.50
CA ILE A 80 16.73 24.65 -23.69
C ILE A 80 17.11 23.77 -22.51
N ASP A 81 16.18 22.88 -22.11
CA ASP A 81 16.38 21.95 -21.00
C ASP A 81 17.11 20.71 -21.48
N THR A 82 18.34 20.59 -21.09
CA THR A 82 19.17 19.40 -21.31
C THR A 82 18.98 18.40 -20.19
N GLY A 83 19.26 17.14 -20.46
CA GLY A 83 19.02 16.08 -19.46
C GLY A 83 19.85 14.83 -19.65
N TYR A 84 19.74 13.97 -18.66
CA TYR A 84 20.25 12.60 -18.75
C TYR A 84 19.24 11.71 -19.46
N ILE A 85 19.73 10.76 -20.25
CA ILE A 85 18.90 9.76 -20.91
C ILE A 85 18.84 8.47 -20.08
N GLY A 86 17.70 7.81 -20.10
CA GLY A 86 17.49 6.55 -19.39
C GLY A 86 16.48 5.62 -20.06
N LEU A 87 16.40 4.44 -19.52
CA LEU A 87 15.39 3.44 -19.87
C LEU A 87 14.60 3.02 -18.61
N LEU A 88 13.31 2.94 -18.76
CA LEU A 88 12.41 2.34 -17.78
C LEU A 88 11.82 1.09 -18.42
N GLY A 89 12.13 -0.07 -17.87
CA GLY A 89 11.68 -1.33 -18.46
C GLY A 89 12.04 -2.54 -17.62
N ASN A 90 11.55 -3.69 -18.07
CA ASN A 90 11.94 -5.01 -17.61
C ASN A 90 12.61 -5.81 -18.73
N ASP A 91 12.99 -7.05 -18.47
CA ASP A 91 13.72 -7.92 -19.39
C ASP A 91 15.13 -7.42 -19.74
N GLY A 92 15.64 -7.72 -20.92
CA GLY A 92 16.99 -7.36 -21.32
C GLY A 92 17.05 -6.20 -22.32
N TYR A 93 17.83 -5.17 -22.02
CA TYR A 93 17.98 -4.04 -22.95
C TYR A 93 19.38 -3.44 -22.95
N LYS A 94 19.75 -2.81 -24.09
CA LYS A 94 20.97 -2.03 -24.29
C LYS A 94 20.66 -0.74 -25.04
N LEU A 95 21.26 0.36 -24.61
CA LEU A 95 21.18 1.65 -25.30
C LEU A 95 22.56 2.09 -25.77
N TYR A 96 22.64 2.42 -27.04
CA TYR A 96 23.82 3.02 -27.66
C TYR A 96 23.49 4.45 -28.10
N ILE A 97 24.44 5.36 -27.90
CA ILE A 97 24.38 6.75 -28.38
C ILE A 97 25.67 7.01 -29.15
N ASP A 98 25.55 7.42 -30.41
CA ASP A 98 26.69 7.59 -31.33
C ASP A 98 27.62 6.37 -31.35
N ASN A 99 27.02 5.18 -31.43
CA ASN A 99 27.66 3.86 -31.37
C ASN A 99 28.40 3.53 -30.05
N GLN A 100 28.30 4.36 -29.02
CA GLN A 100 28.82 4.05 -27.69
C GLN A 100 27.73 3.39 -26.84
N LEU A 101 28.06 2.23 -26.24
CA LEU A 101 27.18 1.56 -25.29
C LEU A 101 27.10 2.39 -24.00
N VAL A 102 25.92 2.91 -23.69
CA VAL A 102 25.71 3.79 -22.53
C VAL A 102 24.86 3.12 -21.43
N ILE A 103 24.00 2.18 -21.80
CA ILE A 103 23.28 1.32 -20.86
C ILE A 103 23.43 -0.13 -21.31
N ASP A 104 23.85 -1.01 -20.42
CA ASP A 104 23.88 -2.47 -20.61
C ASP A 104 23.15 -3.16 -19.45
N LYS A 105 21.95 -3.65 -19.74
CA LYS A 105 21.12 -4.49 -18.89
C LYS A 105 20.61 -5.68 -19.70
N TRP A 106 21.54 -6.37 -20.40
CA TRP A 106 21.18 -7.48 -21.28
C TRP A 106 20.74 -8.75 -20.54
N LYS A 107 21.07 -8.87 -19.25
CA LYS A 107 20.47 -9.90 -18.40
C LYS A 107 19.05 -9.47 -18.05
N GLU A 108 18.16 -10.43 -17.89
CA GLU A 108 16.76 -10.20 -17.48
C GLU A 108 16.73 -9.45 -16.16
N THR A 109 15.89 -8.42 -16.11
CA THR A 109 15.74 -7.58 -14.92
C THR A 109 14.26 -7.40 -14.59
N TYR A 110 13.96 -7.15 -13.33
CA TYR A 110 12.64 -6.65 -12.93
C TYR A 110 12.41 -5.22 -13.45
N PHE A 111 11.17 -4.80 -13.47
CA PHE A 111 10.78 -3.46 -13.93
C PHE A 111 11.44 -2.37 -13.08
N ASN A 112 12.37 -1.65 -13.66
CA ASN A 112 13.10 -0.58 -12.98
C ASN A 112 13.56 0.52 -13.95
N THR A 113 14.07 1.61 -13.37
CA THR A 113 14.70 2.69 -14.13
C THR A 113 16.22 2.49 -14.15
N THR A 114 16.80 2.54 -15.34
CA THR A 114 18.25 2.57 -15.54
C THR A 114 18.61 3.81 -16.36
N PHE A 115 19.61 4.55 -15.95
CA PHE A 115 20.03 5.77 -16.64
C PHE A 115 21.52 5.76 -16.93
N ALA A 116 21.87 6.47 -18.02
CA ALA A 116 23.23 6.80 -18.37
C ALA A 116 23.58 8.17 -17.83
N SER A 117 24.79 8.33 -17.35
CA SER A 117 25.35 9.63 -16.97
C SER A 117 25.70 10.49 -18.18
N LYS A 118 25.23 10.11 -19.37
CA LYS A 118 25.50 10.86 -20.60
C LYS A 118 24.54 12.03 -20.73
N TYR A 119 25.10 13.22 -20.72
CA TYR A 119 24.43 14.47 -20.96
C TYR A 119 24.14 14.66 -22.45
N LEU A 120 22.89 15.03 -22.79
CA LEU A 120 22.48 15.38 -24.13
C LEU A 120 22.36 16.90 -24.27
N GLU A 121 23.12 17.46 -25.20
CA GLU A 121 23.18 18.91 -25.44
C GLU A 121 21.98 19.40 -26.26
N PRO A 122 21.46 20.63 -25.97
CA PRO A 122 20.38 21.23 -26.78
C PRO A 122 20.80 21.44 -28.25
N ASN A 123 19.81 21.32 -29.15
CA ASN A 123 19.98 21.53 -30.59
C ASN A 123 21.05 20.63 -31.26
N LYS A 124 21.43 19.53 -30.58
CA LYS A 124 22.34 18.54 -31.10
C LYS A 124 21.62 17.26 -31.47
N LYS A 125 21.98 16.69 -32.59
CA LYS A 125 21.52 15.39 -33.05
C LYS A 125 22.46 14.31 -32.49
N TYR A 126 21.86 13.21 -32.09
CA TYR A 126 22.56 11.99 -31.67
C TYR A 126 21.94 10.80 -32.40
N HIS A 127 22.79 9.89 -32.85
CA HIS A 127 22.32 8.60 -33.34
C HIS A 127 22.05 7.69 -32.14
N ILE A 128 20.86 7.11 -32.06
CA ILE A 128 20.53 6.14 -31.02
C ILE A 128 20.22 4.78 -31.63
N LYS A 129 20.67 3.74 -30.91
CA LYS A 129 20.29 2.36 -31.18
C LYS A 129 19.89 1.72 -29.84
N LEU A 130 18.69 1.13 -29.81
CA LEU A 130 18.19 0.40 -28.64
C LEU A 130 17.95 -1.05 -29.02
N GLU A 131 18.57 -1.96 -28.30
CA GLU A 131 18.37 -3.40 -28.39
C GLU A 131 17.53 -3.87 -27.21
N PHE A 132 16.57 -4.75 -27.45
CA PHE A 132 15.66 -5.28 -26.46
C PHE A 132 15.41 -6.76 -26.68
N LYS A 133 15.20 -7.51 -25.60
CA LYS A 133 14.72 -8.92 -25.64
C LYS A 133 13.70 -9.16 -24.55
N SER A 134 12.70 -9.97 -24.85
CA SER A 134 11.68 -10.44 -23.92
C SER A 134 11.58 -11.96 -23.95
N PRO A 135 12.24 -12.66 -23.02
CA PRO A 135 12.15 -14.11 -22.98
C PRO A 135 10.83 -14.63 -22.38
N LEU A 136 10.21 -13.90 -21.46
CA LEU A 136 9.05 -14.36 -20.71
C LEU A 136 7.73 -13.65 -21.05
N GLY A 137 7.78 -12.55 -21.81
CA GLY A 137 6.61 -11.69 -22.06
C GLY A 137 6.34 -10.69 -20.92
N ASN A 138 5.16 -10.07 -20.95
CA ASN A 138 4.78 -8.99 -20.01
C ASN A 138 5.74 -7.80 -20.03
N SER A 139 6.22 -7.44 -21.20
CA SER A 139 7.31 -6.49 -21.38
C SER A 139 6.84 -5.05 -21.33
N LYS A 140 7.63 -4.21 -20.69
CA LYS A 140 7.48 -2.75 -20.67
C LYS A 140 8.81 -2.11 -21.04
N LEU A 141 8.75 -1.10 -21.89
CA LEU A 141 9.96 -0.39 -22.32
C LEU A 141 9.64 1.07 -22.64
N LYS A 142 10.32 1.99 -21.94
CA LYS A 142 10.19 3.43 -22.18
C LYS A 142 11.57 4.07 -22.26
N LEU A 143 11.77 4.87 -23.30
CA LEU A 143 12.95 5.74 -23.37
C LEU A 143 12.59 7.05 -22.67
N ILE A 144 13.35 7.38 -21.67
CA ILE A 144 13.06 8.47 -20.74
C ILE A 144 14.24 9.44 -20.64
N TRP A 145 13.97 10.65 -20.22
CA TRP A 145 15.00 11.63 -19.91
C TRP A 145 14.66 12.38 -18.63
N LYS A 146 15.70 12.93 -17.98
CA LYS A 146 15.58 13.80 -16.81
C LYS A 146 16.16 15.16 -17.14
N LYS A 147 15.37 16.21 -16.92
CA LYS A 147 15.79 17.60 -17.08
C LYS A 147 16.79 17.97 -15.97
N ILE A 148 17.88 18.67 -16.32
CA ILE A 148 18.93 19.08 -15.35
C ILE A 148 18.42 20.13 -14.36
N ASN A 149 17.45 20.95 -14.78
CA ASN A 149 16.93 22.05 -13.95
C ASN A 149 15.89 21.61 -12.90
N GLN A 150 15.63 20.31 -12.75
CA GLN A 150 14.83 19.80 -11.64
C GLN A 150 15.73 19.62 -10.42
N LEU A 151 15.35 20.24 -9.30
CA LEU A 151 16.04 20.10 -8.03
C LEU A 151 16.22 18.62 -7.67
N ASP A 152 17.38 18.24 -7.22
CA ASP A 152 17.62 16.94 -6.64
C ASP A 152 16.64 16.70 -5.47
N PRO A 153 16.08 15.50 -5.28
CA PRO A 153 15.25 15.17 -4.13
C PRO A 153 15.82 15.68 -2.79
N ALA A 154 17.12 15.61 -2.60
CA ALA A 154 17.78 16.14 -1.41
C ALA A 154 17.63 17.67 -1.28
N GLN A 155 17.73 18.41 -2.37
CA GLN A 155 17.51 19.86 -2.37
C GLN A 155 16.05 20.22 -2.09
N LYS A 156 15.10 19.48 -2.69
CA LYS A 156 13.66 19.64 -2.41
C LYS A 156 13.34 19.40 -0.93
N ILE A 157 13.96 18.38 -0.33
CA ILE A 157 13.82 18.11 1.11
C ILE A 157 14.35 19.28 1.95
N LEU A 158 15.49 19.87 1.58
CA LEU A 158 16.06 21.03 2.28
C LEU A 158 15.16 22.27 2.17
N GLU A 159 14.56 22.51 1.00
CA GLU A 159 13.59 23.59 0.82
C GLU A 159 12.32 23.35 1.64
N ALA A 160 11.76 22.15 1.63
CA ALA A 160 10.64 21.78 2.49
C ALA A 160 10.98 22.00 3.97
N LYS A 161 12.17 21.57 4.40
CA LYS A 161 12.66 21.75 5.77
C LYS A 161 12.71 23.21 6.17
N LYS A 162 13.18 24.09 5.28
CA LYS A 162 13.20 25.55 5.54
C LYS A 162 11.79 26.08 5.77
N ILE A 163 10.82 25.72 4.89
CA ILE A 163 9.42 26.13 5.01
C ILE A 163 8.84 25.66 6.34
N VAL A 164 9.08 24.39 6.71
CA VAL A 164 8.58 23.82 7.97
C VAL A 164 9.18 24.56 9.18
N SER A 165 10.45 24.90 9.14
CA SER A 165 11.09 25.65 10.25
C SER A 165 10.44 27.01 10.52
N GLU A 166 9.86 27.62 9.49
CA GLU A 166 9.15 28.91 9.53
C GLU A 166 7.62 28.76 9.78
N SER A 167 7.13 27.52 9.91
CA SER A 167 5.71 27.19 10.10
C SER A 167 5.42 26.75 11.54
N ASP A 168 4.14 26.73 11.92
CA ASP A 168 3.70 26.24 13.23
C ASP A 168 3.70 24.70 13.30
N MET A 169 3.38 24.04 12.20
CA MET A 169 3.34 22.58 12.05
C MET A 169 3.44 22.18 10.57
N ALA A 170 3.71 20.92 10.31
CA ALA A 170 3.68 20.37 8.96
C ALA A 170 2.71 19.19 8.82
N ILE A 171 1.98 19.16 7.70
CA ILE A 171 1.21 18.01 7.26
C ILE A 171 1.95 17.39 6.08
N VAL A 172 2.46 16.20 6.27
CA VAL A 172 3.31 15.49 5.31
C VAL A 172 2.51 14.37 4.66
N VAL A 173 2.19 14.52 3.39
CA VAL A 173 1.46 13.48 2.64
C VAL A 173 2.49 12.59 1.96
N VAL A 174 2.47 11.31 2.32
CA VAL A 174 3.30 10.26 1.73
C VAL A 174 2.43 9.15 1.17
N GLY A 175 3.01 8.26 0.37
CA GLY A 175 2.21 7.17 -0.14
C GLY A 175 2.96 6.26 -1.09
N ILE A 176 2.25 5.25 -1.53
CA ILE A 176 2.70 4.19 -2.41
C ILE A 176 1.99 4.27 -3.76
N GLU A 177 2.62 3.72 -4.78
CA GLU A 177 1.97 3.45 -6.05
C GLU A 177 1.55 1.99 -6.08
N GLU A 178 0.26 1.77 -6.24
CA GLU A 178 -0.35 0.46 -6.40
C GLU A 178 -1.08 0.39 -7.74
N GLY A 179 -1.29 -0.80 -8.22
CA GLY A 179 -1.97 -1.06 -9.48
C GLY A 179 -1.72 -2.49 -9.92
N GLU A 180 -2.44 -2.91 -10.92
CA GLU A 180 -2.26 -4.21 -11.53
C GLU A 180 -0.83 -4.33 -12.08
N PHE A 181 -0.18 -5.45 -11.81
CA PHE A 181 1.24 -5.72 -12.14
C PHE A 181 2.26 -4.78 -11.46
N ARG A 182 1.92 -4.20 -10.31
CA ARG A 182 2.79 -3.33 -9.50
C ARG A 182 3.00 -3.86 -8.10
N ASP A 183 3.22 -5.17 -7.98
CA ASP A 183 3.45 -5.83 -6.70
C ASP A 183 4.74 -5.33 -6.05
N ARG A 184 4.69 -5.09 -4.75
CA ARG A 184 5.84 -4.65 -3.97
C ARG A 184 6.43 -5.82 -3.20
N ALA A 185 7.75 -5.97 -3.26
CA ALA A 185 8.48 -7.00 -2.50
C ALA A 185 8.77 -6.58 -1.06
N ASN A 186 8.55 -5.31 -0.71
CA ASN A 186 8.76 -4.77 0.64
C ASN A 186 7.69 -3.72 0.96
N LEU A 187 7.54 -3.41 2.26
CA LEU A 187 6.55 -2.46 2.76
C LEU A 187 7.09 -1.02 2.93
N LYS A 188 8.31 -0.71 2.50
CA LYS A 188 8.88 0.63 2.63
C LYS A 188 8.15 1.66 1.77
N LEU A 189 8.16 2.89 2.20
CA LEU A 189 7.76 4.00 1.34
C LEU A 189 8.74 4.14 0.18
N PRO A 190 8.26 4.32 -1.06
CA PRO A 190 9.14 4.46 -2.22
C PRO A 190 9.89 5.79 -2.22
N GLY A 191 11.06 5.81 -2.85
CA GLY A 191 11.88 7.01 -3.01
C GLY A 191 12.45 7.51 -1.68
N ASN A 192 12.49 8.83 -1.51
CA ASN A 192 13.10 9.51 -0.37
C ASN A 192 12.07 9.97 0.68
N GLN A 193 10.86 9.42 0.67
CA GLN A 193 9.78 9.88 1.54
C GLN A 193 10.09 9.70 3.03
N GLU A 194 10.71 8.58 3.42
CA GLU A 194 11.12 8.36 4.82
C GLU A 194 12.21 9.35 5.25
N ASP A 195 13.20 9.59 4.37
CA ASP A 195 14.26 10.57 4.65
C ASP A 195 13.69 11.99 4.77
N MET A 196 12.69 12.34 3.94
CA MET A 196 11.96 13.60 4.06
C MET A 196 11.29 13.73 5.43
N ILE A 197 10.53 12.73 5.88
CA ILE A 197 9.89 12.74 7.20
C ILE A 197 10.94 13.02 8.29
N LEU A 198 12.03 12.26 8.29
CA LEU A 198 13.09 12.39 9.30
C LEU A 198 13.80 13.75 9.27
N GLU A 199 14.02 14.32 8.07
CA GLU A 199 14.59 15.66 7.95
C GLU A 199 13.63 16.74 8.44
N LEU A 200 12.31 16.60 8.23
CA LEU A 200 11.31 17.54 8.72
C LEU A 200 11.16 17.45 10.25
N VAL A 201 11.21 16.26 10.82
CA VAL A 201 11.22 16.06 12.30
C VAL A 201 12.36 16.85 12.97
N ARG A 202 13.52 16.94 12.33
CA ARG A 202 14.68 17.71 12.86
C ARG A 202 14.43 19.23 13.00
N THR A 203 13.32 19.74 12.48
CA THR A 203 12.92 21.15 12.70
C THR A 203 12.37 21.38 14.10
N GLY A 204 11.99 20.33 14.83
CA GLY A 204 11.33 20.40 16.13
C GLY A 204 9.89 20.91 16.06
N LYS A 205 9.30 21.00 14.87
CA LYS A 205 7.90 21.37 14.68
C LYS A 205 7.00 20.16 14.71
N PRO A 206 5.74 20.27 15.15
CA PRO A 206 4.78 19.19 15.08
C PRO A 206 4.61 18.67 13.64
N ILE A 207 4.68 17.36 13.47
CA ILE A 207 4.58 16.66 12.18
C ILE A 207 3.39 15.69 12.19
N VAL A 208 2.45 15.91 11.28
CA VAL A 208 1.35 14.97 11.01
C VAL A 208 1.62 14.27 9.69
N VAL A 209 1.73 12.95 9.71
CA VAL A 209 1.96 12.14 8.49
C VAL A 209 0.65 11.54 8.01
N MET A 210 0.33 11.75 6.73
CA MET A 210 -0.83 11.18 6.06
C MET A 210 -0.37 10.18 5.02
N ILE A 211 -0.78 8.91 5.16
CA ILE A 211 -0.37 7.82 4.29
C ILE A 211 -1.47 7.54 3.27
N SER A 212 -1.18 7.75 1.98
CA SER A 212 -2.06 7.41 0.86
C SER A 212 -1.62 6.08 0.25
N GLY A 213 -2.53 5.10 0.21
CA GLY A 213 -2.28 3.77 -0.32
C GLY A 213 -3.24 2.73 0.24
N GLY A 214 -3.43 1.62 -0.46
CA GLY A 214 -4.38 0.55 -0.11
C GLY A 214 -3.79 -0.55 0.78
N SER A 215 -2.49 -0.53 1.07
CA SER A 215 -1.80 -1.57 1.86
C SER A 215 -0.89 -0.98 2.94
N ALA A 216 -0.36 -1.84 3.80
CA ALA A 216 0.54 -1.45 4.88
C ALA A 216 1.85 -0.85 4.37
N VAL A 217 2.42 0.07 5.14
CA VAL A 217 3.76 0.63 4.98
C VAL A 217 4.58 0.36 6.23
N ASN A 218 5.82 -0.07 6.08
CA ASN A 218 6.72 -0.14 7.22
C ASN A 218 7.02 1.28 7.72
N MET A 219 6.72 1.56 8.98
CA MET A 219 6.89 2.87 9.58
C MET A 219 7.78 2.88 10.84
N GLN A 220 8.36 1.73 11.19
CA GLN A 220 9.22 1.58 12.39
C GLN A 220 10.35 2.62 12.46
N ARG A 221 10.87 3.05 11.30
CA ARG A 221 12.00 3.97 11.24
C ARG A 221 11.65 5.40 11.69
N TRP A 222 10.39 5.80 11.60
CA TRP A 222 10.00 7.21 11.77
C TRP A 222 8.75 7.44 12.62
N MET A 223 7.92 6.42 12.87
CA MET A 223 6.61 6.59 13.52
C MET A 223 6.70 7.21 14.92
N ASP A 224 7.70 6.84 15.70
CA ASP A 224 7.89 7.35 17.07
C ASP A 224 8.43 8.79 17.09
N SER A 225 8.78 9.35 15.95
CA SER A 225 9.34 10.70 15.81
C SER A 225 8.33 11.72 15.32
N VAL A 226 7.10 11.32 15.01
CA VAL A 226 6.04 12.19 14.51
C VAL A 226 4.87 12.27 15.49
N ASP A 227 4.11 13.36 15.45
CA ASP A 227 3.06 13.63 16.45
C ASP A 227 1.75 12.91 16.14
N ALA A 228 1.44 12.66 14.86
CA ALA A 228 0.26 11.90 14.44
C ALA A 228 0.44 11.24 13.09
N ILE A 229 -0.25 10.11 12.91
CA ILE A 229 -0.29 9.35 11.65
C ILE A 229 -1.74 9.08 11.28
N ALA A 230 -2.11 9.34 10.04
CA ALA A 230 -3.41 9.00 9.49
C ALA A 230 -3.27 8.16 8.22
N GLN A 231 -3.87 6.97 8.20
CA GLN A 231 -4.05 6.17 6.99
C GLN A 231 -5.26 6.74 6.24
N ILE A 232 -5.02 7.44 5.12
CA ILE A 232 -6.08 8.12 4.36
C ILE A 232 -6.57 7.32 3.16
N TRP A 233 -5.99 6.15 2.90
CA TRP A 233 -6.35 5.26 1.80
C TRP A 233 -6.33 5.99 0.44
N TYR A 234 -7.28 5.67 -0.43
CA TYR A 234 -7.60 6.39 -1.66
C TYR A 234 -8.88 7.20 -1.44
N ALA A 235 -8.70 8.41 -0.93
CA ALA A 235 -9.79 9.21 -0.34
C ALA A 235 -10.84 9.73 -1.34
N GLY A 236 -10.65 9.53 -2.65
CA GLY A 236 -11.60 9.94 -3.69
C GLY A 236 -11.73 11.46 -3.85
N GLU A 237 -12.77 11.88 -4.55
CA GLU A 237 -13.01 13.27 -4.95
C GLU A 237 -13.12 14.23 -3.75
N GLN A 238 -13.80 13.81 -2.69
CA GLN A 238 -14.01 14.61 -1.48
C GLN A 238 -12.89 14.44 -0.41
N GLY A 239 -11.80 13.78 -0.78
CA GLY A 239 -10.71 13.44 0.15
C GLY A 239 -10.11 14.65 0.84
N GLY A 240 -9.87 15.73 0.10
CA GLY A 240 -9.33 16.97 0.67
C GLY A 240 -10.24 17.58 1.74
N SER A 241 -11.56 17.59 1.52
CA SER A 241 -12.54 18.10 2.48
C SER A 241 -12.60 17.20 3.73
N ALA A 242 -12.62 15.88 3.56
CA ALA A 242 -12.64 14.92 4.67
C ALA A 242 -11.37 15.05 5.55
N ILE A 243 -10.21 15.16 4.93
CA ILE A 243 -8.93 15.37 5.63
C ILE A 243 -8.96 16.69 6.42
N ALA A 244 -9.42 17.78 5.79
CA ALA A 244 -9.52 19.08 6.46
C ALA A 244 -10.48 19.04 7.66
N ASP A 245 -11.62 18.34 7.55
CA ASP A 245 -12.59 18.20 8.65
C ASP A 245 -11.99 17.42 9.83
N ILE A 246 -11.17 16.40 9.58
CA ILE A 246 -10.44 15.69 10.64
C ILE A 246 -9.37 16.60 11.25
N LEU A 247 -8.49 17.20 10.46
CA LEU A 247 -7.37 18.02 10.95
C LEU A 247 -7.83 19.22 11.76
N THR A 248 -8.98 19.79 11.43
CA THR A 248 -9.56 20.94 12.17
C THR A 248 -10.45 20.53 13.34
N GLY A 249 -10.65 19.22 13.58
CA GLY A 249 -11.51 18.73 14.64
C GLY A 249 -13.01 18.91 14.38
N LYS A 250 -13.41 19.30 13.16
CA LYS A 250 -14.80 19.39 12.76
C LYS A 250 -15.46 18.00 12.69
N TYR A 251 -14.67 16.99 12.43
CA TYR A 251 -15.08 15.59 12.43
C TYR A 251 -14.14 14.75 13.31
N CYS A 252 -14.70 13.99 14.25
CA CYS A 252 -13.96 13.09 15.13
C CYS A 252 -13.70 11.76 14.39
N PRO A 253 -12.43 11.34 14.16
CA PRO A 253 -12.12 10.14 13.42
C PRO A 253 -12.67 8.88 14.12
N ALA A 254 -13.24 7.96 13.33
CA ALA A 254 -13.80 6.70 13.80
C ALA A 254 -13.42 5.50 12.92
N GLY A 255 -12.53 5.69 11.96
CA GLY A 255 -12.02 4.64 11.09
C GLY A 255 -11.31 3.54 11.88
N ARG A 256 -11.44 2.29 11.42
CA ARG A 256 -10.77 1.12 12.00
C ARG A 256 -10.04 0.35 10.91
N LEU A 257 -8.84 -0.16 11.22
CA LEU A 257 -8.04 -0.94 10.30
C LEU A 257 -8.75 -2.27 9.96
N PRO A 258 -8.96 -2.58 8.67
CA PRO A 258 -9.58 -3.83 8.24
C PRO A 258 -8.60 -5.01 8.16
N PHE A 259 -7.37 -4.85 8.63
CA PHE A 259 -6.32 -5.88 8.68
C PHE A 259 -5.38 -5.64 9.86
N SER A 260 -4.59 -6.65 10.22
CA SER A 260 -3.49 -6.48 11.17
C SER A 260 -2.32 -5.78 10.49
N TYR A 261 -1.84 -4.69 11.04
CA TYR A 261 -0.71 -3.94 10.48
C TYR A 261 0.60 -4.62 10.90
N PRO A 262 1.41 -5.14 9.96
CA PRO A 262 2.63 -5.88 10.31
C PRO A 262 3.76 -4.94 10.70
N LEU A 263 4.71 -5.44 11.48
CA LEU A 263 5.98 -4.76 11.74
C LEU A 263 6.90 -4.83 10.53
N SER A 264 6.98 -5.99 9.88
CA SER A 264 7.85 -6.23 8.72
C SER A 264 7.21 -7.19 7.71
N GLU A 265 7.85 -7.30 6.55
CA GLU A 265 7.47 -8.24 5.48
C GLU A 265 7.56 -9.71 5.94
N GLY A 266 8.47 -10.02 6.87
CA GLY A 266 8.66 -11.36 7.41
C GLY A 266 7.45 -11.93 8.14
N MET A 267 6.53 -11.07 8.57
CA MET A 267 5.29 -11.48 9.24
C MET A 267 4.18 -11.93 8.28
N LEU A 268 4.30 -11.65 6.97
CA LEU A 268 3.23 -11.94 6.02
C LEU A 268 3.19 -13.43 5.61
N PRO A 269 1.98 -14.04 5.48
CA PRO A 269 0.63 -13.47 5.68
C PRO A 269 0.31 -13.30 7.17
N PHE A 270 -0.27 -12.16 7.56
CA PHE A 270 -0.47 -11.80 8.95
C PHE A 270 -1.96 -11.55 9.27
N ASN A 271 -2.63 -12.57 9.79
CA ASN A 271 -4.05 -12.55 10.10
C ASN A 271 -4.30 -12.55 11.62
N TYR A 272 -5.21 -11.68 12.10
CA TYR A 272 -5.61 -11.64 13.51
C TYR A 272 -6.29 -12.94 13.98
N ASN A 273 -6.92 -13.67 13.06
CA ASN A 273 -7.67 -14.90 13.29
C ASN A 273 -6.92 -16.16 12.87
N HIS A 274 -5.61 -16.15 13.02
CA HIS A 274 -4.78 -17.33 12.71
C HIS A 274 -5.07 -18.51 13.63
N LEU A 275 -4.66 -19.70 13.22
CA LEU A 275 -4.72 -20.88 14.04
C LEU A 275 -3.64 -20.83 15.15
N PRO A 276 -3.85 -21.46 16.32
CA PRO A 276 -2.83 -21.56 17.36
C PRO A 276 -1.57 -22.22 16.81
N THR A 277 -0.41 -21.63 17.04
CA THR A 277 0.88 -22.18 16.57
C THR A 277 1.45 -23.25 17.49
N GLY A 278 1.00 -23.31 18.73
CA GLY A 278 1.48 -24.23 19.76
C GLY A 278 2.83 -23.87 20.41
N ARG A 279 3.56 -22.87 19.89
CA ARG A 279 4.86 -22.42 20.43
C ARG A 279 4.95 -20.93 20.77
N GLY A 280 3.89 -20.17 20.55
CA GLY A 280 3.90 -18.71 20.55
C GLY A 280 4.14 -18.17 19.15
N ASP A 281 3.96 -16.87 18.99
CA ASP A 281 3.95 -16.19 17.69
C ASP A 281 5.21 -15.36 17.46
N ASP A 282 6.08 -15.17 18.47
CA ASP A 282 7.29 -14.36 18.37
C ASP A 282 8.34 -14.99 17.46
N TYR A 283 9.03 -14.14 16.68
CA TYR A 283 10.23 -14.47 15.94
C TYR A 283 11.47 -14.38 16.86
N LEU A 284 12.61 -14.84 16.39
CA LEU A 284 13.87 -14.73 17.15
C LEU A 284 14.31 -13.28 17.35
N ASP A 285 14.06 -12.44 16.36
CA ASP A 285 14.58 -11.09 16.21
C ASP A 285 13.47 -10.01 16.13
N GLU A 286 12.20 -10.42 16.13
CA GLU A 286 11.05 -9.52 16.09
C GLU A 286 9.88 -10.10 16.89
N SER A 287 9.03 -9.22 17.42
CA SER A 287 7.78 -9.63 18.07
C SER A 287 6.79 -10.17 17.06
N GLY A 288 6.04 -11.22 17.41
CA GLY A 288 4.89 -11.71 16.65
C GLY A 288 3.62 -10.87 16.82
N LEU A 289 3.69 -9.76 17.57
CA LEU A 289 2.56 -8.85 17.74
C LEU A 289 2.44 -7.89 16.55
N PRO A 290 1.21 -7.52 16.14
CA PRO A 290 1.02 -6.50 15.12
C PRO A 290 1.51 -5.13 15.60
N LEU A 291 2.00 -4.31 14.67
CA LEU A 291 2.24 -2.89 14.93
C LEU A 291 0.93 -2.21 15.36
N PHE A 292 -0.14 -2.45 14.59
CA PHE A 292 -1.52 -2.12 14.97
C PHE A 292 -2.41 -3.32 14.71
N PRO A 293 -3.24 -3.73 15.71
CA PRO A 293 -4.09 -4.90 15.56
C PRO A 293 -5.24 -4.66 14.58
N PHE A 294 -5.83 -5.73 14.08
CA PHE A 294 -7.09 -5.68 13.34
C PHE A 294 -8.16 -4.93 14.15
N GLY A 295 -8.89 -4.05 13.50
CA GLY A 295 -9.91 -3.23 14.15
C GLY A 295 -9.36 -1.99 14.87
N PHE A 296 -8.06 -1.74 14.90
CA PHE A 296 -7.44 -0.59 15.58
C PHE A 296 -7.79 0.74 14.90
N GLY A 297 -7.95 1.77 15.70
CA GLY A 297 -8.05 3.16 15.29
C GLY A 297 -8.23 4.05 16.51
N LEU A 298 -7.74 5.28 16.42
CA LEU A 298 -7.85 6.29 17.46
C LEU A 298 -8.99 7.26 17.17
N SER A 299 -9.46 7.90 18.22
CA SER A 299 -10.51 8.93 18.20
C SER A 299 -10.03 10.12 19.01
N TYR A 300 -10.65 11.30 18.85
CA TYR A 300 -10.42 12.47 19.71
C TYR A 300 -11.13 12.35 21.06
N THR A 301 -11.96 11.33 21.23
CA THR A 301 -12.66 11.04 22.48
C THR A 301 -12.39 9.61 22.93
N THR A 302 -12.81 9.27 24.14
CA THR A 302 -12.56 7.97 24.77
C THR A 302 -13.89 7.32 25.14
N PHE A 303 -14.01 6.01 24.93
CA PHE A 303 -15.20 5.25 25.23
C PHE A 303 -14.90 4.21 26.32
N GLU A 304 -15.91 4.01 27.19
CA GLU A 304 -15.90 2.99 28.22
C GLU A 304 -17.02 1.99 27.96
N TYR A 305 -16.73 0.70 28.17
CA TYR A 305 -17.68 -0.40 28.04
C TYR A 305 -17.91 -1.01 29.40
N LYS A 306 -19.16 -1.20 29.82
CA LYS A 306 -19.49 -1.75 31.14
C LYS A 306 -20.84 -2.45 31.19
N ASN A 307 -21.08 -3.19 32.28
CA ASN A 307 -22.35 -3.84 32.59
C ASN A 307 -22.81 -4.84 31.52
N LEU A 308 -21.90 -5.74 31.07
CA LEU A 308 -22.26 -6.79 30.13
C LEU A 308 -23.30 -7.75 30.73
N ILE A 309 -24.39 -7.94 30.01
CA ILE A 309 -25.43 -8.91 30.30
C ILE A 309 -25.62 -9.81 29.08
N ILE A 310 -25.54 -11.11 29.27
CA ILE A 310 -25.87 -12.12 28.28
C ILE A 310 -27.16 -12.81 28.72
N ASN A 311 -28.18 -12.81 27.86
CA ASN A 311 -29.52 -13.32 28.21
C ASN A 311 -29.54 -14.82 28.52
N LYS A 312 -28.60 -15.60 27.97
CA LYS A 312 -28.51 -17.05 28.15
C LYS A 312 -27.06 -17.45 28.32
N LYS A 313 -26.74 -18.17 29.40
CA LYS A 313 -25.42 -18.77 29.59
C LYS A 313 -25.27 -20.14 28.90
N LYS A 314 -26.42 -20.79 28.64
CA LYS A 314 -26.52 -22.02 27.86
C LYS A 314 -27.49 -21.79 26.71
N PHE A 315 -27.15 -22.24 25.52
CA PHE A 315 -27.98 -22.10 24.34
C PHE A 315 -27.94 -23.38 23.50
N SER A 316 -28.98 -23.55 22.68
CA SER A 316 -29.13 -24.68 21.74
C SER A 316 -29.40 -24.17 20.33
N ILE A 317 -29.47 -25.09 19.37
CA ILE A 317 -29.82 -24.76 17.98
C ILE A 317 -31.19 -24.04 17.94
N GLY A 318 -31.27 -22.94 17.22
CA GLY A 318 -32.45 -22.08 17.16
C GLY A 318 -32.53 -20.97 18.21
N ASP A 319 -31.66 -20.96 19.19
CA ASP A 319 -31.59 -19.88 20.16
C ASP A 319 -30.82 -18.68 19.62
N THR A 320 -31.29 -17.48 19.94
CA THR A 320 -30.53 -16.23 19.72
C THR A 320 -29.86 -15.80 21.02
N VAL A 321 -28.56 -15.61 21.00
CA VAL A 321 -27.81 -15.06 22.13
C VAL A 321 -27.81 -13.54 22.04
N LYS A 322 -28.43 -12.89 23.05
CA LYS A 322 -28.51 -11.44 23.13
C LYS A 322 -27.44 -10.92 24.08
N LEU A 323 -26.57 -10.03 23.57
CA LEU A 323 -25.59 -9.30 24.34
C LEU A 323 -26.13 -7.89 24.59
N GLN A 324 -26.07 -7.41 25.83
CA GLN A 324 -26.37 -6.02 26.18
C GLN A 324 -25.27 -5.47 27.09
N PHE A 325 -24.86 -4.24 26.85
CA PHE A 325 -23.90 -3.53 27.69
C PHE A 325 -24.09 -2.03 27.55
N ASP A 326 -23.48 -1.25 28.44
CA ASP A 326 -23.49 0.19 28.37
C ASP A 326 -22.20 0.66 27.70
N LEU A 327 -22.33 1.50 26.66
CA LEU A 327 -21.24 2.20 25.99
C LEU A 327 -21.33 3.68 26.39
N VAL A 328 -20.24 4.23 26.91
CA VAL A 328 -20.20 5.59 27.47
C VAL A 328 -19.12 6.38 26.80
N ASN A 329 -19.41 7.56 26.30
CA ASN A 329 -18.38 8.51 25.87
C ASN A 329 -17.88 9.27 27.11
N ILE A 330 -16.71 8.91 27.60
CA ILE A 330 -16.07 9.52 28.78
C ILE A 330 -15.04 10.60 28.42
N GLY A 331 -14.83 10.86 27.13
CA GLY A 331 -13.89 11.86 26.67
C GLY A 331 -14.49 13.25 26.53
N ASN A 332 -13.80 14.12 25.80
CA ASN A 332 -14.12 15.55 25.73
C ASN A 332 -14.85 15.99 24.46
N PHE A 333 -15.01 15.09 23.49
CA PHE A 333 -15.61 15.39 22.19
C PHE A 333 -16.75 14.41 21.88
N ASP A 334 -17.68 14.86 21.06
CA ASP A 334 -18.64 13.96 20.42
C ASP A 334 -17.88 13.05 19.46
N GLY A 335 -18.32 11.81 19.32
CA GLY A 335 -17.64 10.89 18.40
C GLY A 335 -18.37 9.57 18.21
N ASP A 336 -17.87 8.80 17.27
CA ASP A 336 -18.34 7.45 16.99
C ASP A 336 -17.38 6.41 17.54
N GLU A 337 -17.95 5.35 18.12
CA GLU A 337 -17.24 4.12 18.47
C GLU A 337 -17.67 2.98 17.56
N VAL A 338 -16.70 2.19 17.10
CA VAL A 338 -16.97 0.95 16.37
C VAL A 338 -16.79 -0.23 17.32
N VAL A 339 -17.88 -0.69 17.86
CA VAL A 339 -17.93 -1.86 18.74
C VAL A 339 -17.73 -3.13 17.93
N GLN A 340 -16.85 -4.01 18.40
CA GLN A 340 -16.49 -5.26 17.73
C GLN A 340 -16.74 -6.45 18.66
N ILE A 341 -17.44 -7.47 18.17
CA ILE A 341 -17.78 -8.69 18.90
C ILE A 341 -16.98 -9.84 18.32
N TYR A 342 -16.11 -10.41 19.13
CA TYR A 342 -15.30 -11.57 18.76
C TYR A 342 -15.79 -12.82 19.53
N ILE A 343 -15.67 -13.97 18.88
CA ILE A 343 -15.98 -15.27 19.46
C ILE A 343 -14.76 -16.16 19.37
N LYS A 344 -14.48 -16.88 20.45
CA LYS A 344 -13.49 -17.94 20.49
C LYS A 344 -14.14 -19.22 20.93
N ASP A 345 -14.03 -20.25 20.10
CA ASP A 345 -14.35 -21.61 20.46
C ASP A 345 -13.20 -22.19 21.27
N LYS A 346 -13.47 -22.67 22.48
CA LYS A 346 -12.42 -23.12 23.42
C LYS A 346 -11.88 -24.50 23.05
N ILE A 347 -12.75 -25.39 22.63
CA ILE A 347 -12.42 -26.79 22.34
C ILE A 347 -13.31 -27.27 21.21
N ALA A 348 -12.73 -27.60 20.09
CA ALA A 348 -13.41 -28.15 18.93
C ALA A 348 -12.67 -29.39 18.38
N SER A 349 -13.36 -30.18 17.58
CA SER A 349 -12.80 -31.38 16.94
C SER A 349 -11.68 -31.06 15.94
N LEU A 350 -11.66 -29.83 15.40
CA LEU A 350 -10.62 -29.29 14.53
C LEU A 350 -10.01 -28.02 15.12
N ALA A 351 -8.78 -27.71 14.73
CA ALA A 351 -8.14 -26.46 15.13
C ALA A 351 -8.98 -25.26 14.70
N ARG A 352 -9.24 -24.36 15.64
CA ARG A 352 -10.03 -23.14 15.43
C ARG A 352 -9.15 -21.92 15.49
N PRO A 353 -9.51 -20.83 14.79
CA PRO A 353 -8.88 -19.55 14.97
C PRO A 353 -8.87 -19.09 16.42
N ILE A 354 -7.82 -18.39 16.83
CA ILE A 354 -7.69 -17.86 18.21
C ILE A 354 -8.85 -16.93 18.59
N MET A 355 -9.50 -16.30 17.62
CA MET A 355 -10.75 -15.54 17.73
C MET A 355 -11.27 -15.21 16.32
N GLU A 356 -12.55 -14.93 16.21
CA GLU A 356 -13.20 -14.50 14.96
C GLU A 356 -14.16 -13.33 15.21
N LEU A 357 -14.08 -12.27 14.41
CA LEU A 357 -15.06 -11.19 14.42
C LEU A 357 -16.40 -11.71 13.88
N LYS A 358 -17.46 -11.66 14.69
CA LYS A 358 -18.79 -12.17 14.32
C LYS A 358 -19.83 -11.07 14.16
N ALA A 359 -19.62 -9.91 14.80
CA ALA A 359 -20.48 -8.75 14.63
C ALA A 359 -19.71 -7.47 14.91
N PHE A 360 -20.10 -6.38 14.29
CA PHE A 360 -19.67 -5.03 14.62
C PHE A 360 -20.76 -4.02 14.26
N ASP A 361 -20.74 -2.87 14.93
CA ASP A 361 -21.61 -1.75 14.59
C ASP A 361 -20.98 -0.43 15.05
N ARG A 362 -21.39 0.68 14.45
CA ARG A 362 -20.92 2.01 14.72
C ARG A 362 -21.95 2.83 15.47
N PHE A 363 -21.57 3.40 16.60
CA PHE A 363 -22.45 4.15 17.49
C PHE A 363 -21.91 5.57 17.68
N TYR A 364 -22.71 6.55 17.24
CA TYR A 364 -22.46 7.94 17.59
C TYR A 364 -22.92 8.19 19.04
N LEU A 365 -22.03 8.80 19.85
CA LEU A 365 -22.29 9.22 21.21
C LEU A 365 -21.77 10.65 21.45
N PRO A 366 -22.66 11.58 21.82
CA PRO A 366 -22.25 12.87 22.35
C PRO A 366 -21.41 12.70 23.63
N LYS A 367 -20.55 13.69 23.90
CA LYS A 367 -19.75 13.75 25.12
C LYS A 367 -20.61 13.53 26.38
N GLY A 368 -20.16 12.63 27.25
CA GLY A 368 -20.78 12.33 28.53
C GLY A 368 -22.05 11.45 28.42
N ILE A 369 -22.45 11.05 27.22
CA ILE A 369 -23.66 10.23 27.04
C ILE A 369 -23.33 8.74 27.14
N SER A 370 -24.23 8.02 27.82
CA SER A 370 -24.26 6.57 27.87
C SER A 370 -25.39 6.04 26.97
N LYS A 371 -25.10 4.98 26.23
CA LYS A 371 -26.04 4.27 25.36
C LYS A 371 -26.03 2.79 25.68
N LYS A 372 -27.21 2.20 25.85
CA LYS A 372 -27.35 0.76 25.95
C LYS A 372 -27.24 0.15 24.55
N VAL A 373 -26.19 -0.63 24.32
CA VAL A 373 -25.93 -1.33 23.07
C VAL A 373 -26.43 -2.75 23.15
N THR A 374 -26.98 -3.25 22.06
CA THR A 374 -27.48 -4.61 21.94
C THR A 374 -26.97 -5.26 20.66
N PHE A 375 -26.42 -6.47 20.78
CA PHE A 375 -26.12 -7.35 19.65
C PHE A 375 -26.92 -8.65 19.79
N LEU A 376 -27.31 -9.18 18.65
CA LEU A 376 -27.98 -10.46 18.54
C LEU A 376 -27.08 -11.40 17.74
N LEU A 377 -26.63 -12.46 18.39
CA LEU A 377 -25.83 -13.52 17.76
C LEU A 377 -26.75 -14.71 17.47
N ASP A 378 -26.92 -15.00 16.22
CA ASP A 378 -27.64 -16.19 15.75
C ASP A 378 -26.74 -17.43 15.87
N PRO A 379 -27.27 -18.66 15.75
CA PRO A 379 -26.48 -19.88 15.80
C PRO A 379 -25.34 -19.92 14.78
N LYS A 380 -25.50 -19.31 13.60
CA LYS A 380 -24.45 -19.25 12.56
C LYS A 380 -23.17 -18.55 13.03
N SER A 381 -23.29 -17.66 14.03
CA SER A 381 -22.12 -17.00 14.61
C SER A 381 -21.15 -17.99 15.30
N PHE A 382 -21.64 -19.18 15.65
CA PHE A 382 -20.89 -20.22 16.38
C PHE A 382 -20.52 -21.42 15.52
N GLU A 383 -20.99 -21.46 14.26
CA GLU A 383 -20.73 -22.57 13.34
C GLU A 383 -19.25 -22.67 12.95
N MET A 384 -18.82 -23.89 12.74
CA MET A 384 -17.55 -24.25 12.12
C MET A 384 -17.74 -25.25 11.00
N LEU A 385 -16.80 -25.30 10.08
CA LEU A 385 -16.74 -26.34 9.05
C LEU A 385 -16.02 -27.56 9.65
N ASN A 386 -16.70 -28.70 9.71
CA ASN A 386 -16.13 -29.96 10.23
C ASN A 386 -15.33 -30.72 9.15
N ALA A 387 -14.76 -31.87 9.52
CA ALA A 387 -13.98 -32.72 8.59
C ALA A 387 -14.80 -33.26 7.38
N ASP A 388 -16.11 -33.31 7.49
CA ASP A 388 -17.02 -33.72 6.41
C ASP A 388 -17.47 -32.55 5.53
N ASN A 389 -16.88 -31.36 5.67
CA ASN A 389 -17.27 -30.12 4.99
C ASN A 389 -18.72 -29.70 5.28
N LYS A 390 -19.20 -29.92 6.49
CA LYS A 390 -20.53 -29.47 6.96
C LYS A 390 -20.39 -28.39 8.00
N TRP A 391 -21.24 -27.38 7.93
CA TRP A 391 -21.38 -26.37 8.98
C TRP A 391 -22.08 -26.96 10.18
N VAL A 392 -21.42 -26.96 11.34
CA VAL A 392 -21.91 -27.54 12.61
C VAL A 392 -21.55 -26.62 13.77
N ILE A 393 -22.33 -26.73 14.87
CA ILE A 393 -21.94 -26.18 16.16
C ILE A 393 -21.64 -27.38 17.05
N GLU A 394 -20.43 -27.46 17.59
CA GLU A 394 -20.05 -28.52 18.52
C GLU A 394 -20.39 -28.12 19.96
N PRO A 395 -20.84 -29.07 20.81
CA PRO A 395 -21.08 -28.79 22.21
C PRO A 395 -19.80 -28.33 22.91
N GLY A 396 -19.88 -27.22 23.63
CA GLY A 396 -18.70 -26.69 24.32
C GLY A 396 -18.85 -25.23 24.75
N GLU A 397 -17.79 -24.72 25.35
CA GLU A 397 -17.69 -23.34 25.83
C GLU A 397 -17.17 -22.41 24.76
N PHE A 398 -17.87 -21.30 24.58
CA PHE A 398 -17.46 -20.17 23.74
C PHE A 398 -17.16 -18.95 24.60
N GLU A 399 -16.04 -18.28 24.33
CA GLU A 399 -15.72 -16.96 24.89
C GLU A 399 -16.28 -15.87 23.98
N ILE A 400 -17.06 -14.96 24.55
CA ILE A 400 -17.55 -13.74 23.90
C ILE A 400 -16.67 -12.59 24.34
N MET A 401 -16.04 -11.91 23.41
CA MET A 401 -15.11 -10.80 23.65
C MET A 401 -15.64 -9.56 22.95
N ILE A 402 -15.74 -8.46 23.66
CA ILE A 402 -16.27 -7.18 23.15
C ILE A 402 -15.20 -6.11 23.32
N GLY A 403 -14.89 -5.38 22.28
CA GLY A 403 -13.88 -4.33 22.35
C GLY A 403 -13.85 -3.42 21.13
N SER A 404 -12.84 -2.57 21.08
CA SER A 404 -12.59 -1.62 19.99
C SER A 404 -11.58 -2.13 18.95
N SER A 405 -10.94 -3.27 19.20
CA SER A 405 -10.06 -3.99 18.28
C SER A 405 -9.84 -5.42 18.75
N SER A 406 -9.21 -6.26 17.93
CA SER A 406 -8.88 -7.66 18.28
C SER A 406 -7.97 -7.80 19.50
N ARG A 407 -7.32 -6.71 19.94
CA ARG A 407 -6.46 -6.71 21.14
C ARG A 407 -6.91 -5.75 22.23
N ALA A 408 -7.84 -4.84 21.96
CA ALA A 408 -8.41 -3.95 22.96
C ALA A 408 -9.79 -4.47 23.40
N ILE A 409 -9.79 -5.66 24.02
CA ILE A 409 -10.99 -6.27 24.58
C ILE A 409 -11.33 -5.59 25.90
N GLN A 410 -12.56 -5.10 26.04
CA GLN A 410 -13.04 -4.35 27.19
C GLN A 410 -13.98 -5.18 28.07
N LEU A 411 -14.77 -6.05 27.45
CA LEU A 411 -15.69 -6.93 28.16
C LEU A 411 -15.51 -8.36 27.65
N MET A 412 -15.63 -9.32 28.56
CA MET A 412 -15.54 -10.74 28.23
C MET A 412 -16.50 -11.53 29.10
N ASP A 413 -17.12 -12.56 28.52
CA ASP A 413 -17.94 -13.52 29.23
C ASP A 413 -17.98 -14.85 28.46
N LYS A 414 -18.54 -15.87 29.08
CA LYS A 414 -18.60 -17.23 28.55
C LYS A 414 -20.02 -17.72 28.44
N ILE A 415 -20.26 -18.51 27.41
CA ILE A 415 -21.52 -19.22 27.16
C ILE A 415 -21.22 -20.66 26.73
N GLU A 416 -22.17 -21.55 26.90
CA GLU A 416 -22.05 -22.96 26.56
C GLU A 416 -23.13 -23.37 25.54
N TYR A 417 -22.70 -23.96 24.43
CA TYR A 417 -23.64 -24.62 23.52
C TYR A 417 -23.90 -26.04 24.00
N ILE A 418 -25.18 -26.39 24.13
CA ILE A 418 -25.65 -27.75 24.49
C ILE A 418 -26.43 -28.32 23.30
N ALA A 419 -25.97 -29.48 22.81
CA ALA A 419 -26.73 -30.22 21.80
C ALA A 419 -28.00 -30.77 22.43
N ASN A 420 -29.10 -30.67 21.73
CA ASN A 420 -30.39 -31.28 22.12
C ASN A 420 -30.35 -32.78 21.93
#